data_23875e2a369bc7eb693733f16a1a91b7
#
_entry.id   23875e2a369bc7eb693733f16a1a91b7
#
_cell.length_a   1.000
_cell.length_b   1.000
_cell.length_c   1.000
_cell.angle_alpha   90.00
_cell.angle_beta   90.00
_cell.angle_gamma   90.00
#
_symmetry.space_group_name_H-M   'P 1'
#
loop_
_entity.id
_entity.type
_entity.pdbx_description
1 polymer ?
#
loop_
_entity_poly.entity_id
_entity_poly.type
_entity_poly.pdbx_seq_one_letter_code
_entity_poly.pdbx_strand_id
1 'polypeptide(L)'
;MTNDTAMTKQESEVMIEQLKKVFEVVRLLDVDTLEMGNLKGVEDVDGFPCKCYDFWKKGTRCKNCTSREALQKKEKVLKLEYLNSNIYQVISKYIEIDGKPYVIELINAMKSDAIMDDDGRTELIKQLSGYNRELYTDALTGIYNRRYYEERIKNSDMTAGIAMIDLDDFKIYNDTFGHDAGDLALTTVVGIVKANVR
;
A
#
# COMPACT_ATOMS: atom_id res chain seq x y z
N MET A 1 -33.25 5.18 -10.54
CA MET A 1 -32.04 5.75 -9.92
C MET A 1 -31.35 6.56 -11.00
N THR A 2 -31.40 7.87 -10.91
CA THR A 2 -30.76 8.80 -11.84
C THR A 2 -29.25 8.54 -11.81
N ASN A 3 -28.66 8.42 -13.00
CA ASN A 3 -27.23 8.16 -13.18
C ASN A 3 -26.45 9.42 -12.76
N ASP A 4 -26.24 9.58 -11.47
CA ASP A 4 -25.64 10.75 -10.80
C ASP A 4 -24.12 10.89 -11.09
N THR A 5 -23.62 10.13 -12.07
CA THR A 5 -22.19 10.05 -12.43
C THR A 5 -21.90 10.60 -13.84
N ALA A 6 -22.92 10.89 -14.64
CA ALA A 6 -22.76 11.41 -15.99
C ALA A 6 -22.81 12.94 -15.99
N MET A 7 -21.83 13.58 -16.66
CA MET A 7 -21.74 15.03 -16.76
C MET A 7 -21.06 15.45 -18.05
N THR A 8 -21.21 16.70 -18.41
CA THR A 8 -20.49 17.33 -19.52
C THR A 8 -19.05 17.69 -19.08
N LYS A 9 -18.19 17.93 -20.05
CA LYS A 9 -16.82 18.41 -19.78
C LYS A 9 -16.81 19.69 -18.96
N GLN A 10 -17.68 20.65 -19.29
CA GLN A 10 -17.77 21.91 -18.57
C GLN A 10 -18.20 21.71 -17.10
N GLU A 11 -19.16 20.85 -16.84
CA GLU A 11 -19.59 20.51 -15.48
C GLU A 11 -18.44 19.82 -14.70
N SER A 12 -17.68 18.94 -15.35
CA SER A 12 -16.55 18.26 -14.73
C SER A 12 -15.42 19.23 -14.35
N GLU A 13 -15.14 20.23 -15.20
CA GLU A 13 -14.15 21.28 -14.93
C GLU A 13 -14.56 22.11 -13.68
N VAL A 14 -15.82 22.52 -13.63
CA VAL A 14 -16.35 23.24 -12.45
C VAL A 14 -16.28 22.40 -11.18
N MET A 15 -16.69 21.15 -11.28
CA MET A 15 -16.63 20.21 -10.13
C MET A 15 -15.19 20.04 -9.63
N ILE A 16 -14.22 19.83 -10.51
CA ILE A 16 -12.81 19.66 -10.16
C ILE A 16 -12.28 20.90 -9.46
N GLU A 17 -12.58 22.10 -9.97
CA GLU A 17 -12.16 23.36 -9.35
C GLU A 17 -12.77 23.55 -7.92
N GLN A 18 -13.99 23.07 -7.69
CA GLN A 18 -14.58 23.07 -6.35
C GLN A 18 -13.88 22.05 -5.42
N LEU A 19 -13.61 20.86 -5.93
CA LEU A 19 -12.94 19.80 -5.17
C LEU A 19 -11.50 20.16 -4.79
N LYS A 20 -10.77 20.88 -5.64
CA LYS A 20 -9.43 21.41 -5.34
C LYS A 20 -9.38 22.36 -4.15
N LYS A 21 -10.50 22.96 -3.76
CA LYS A 21 -10.58 23.80 -2.55
C LYS A 21 -10.61 22.98 -1.27
N VAL A 22 -10.92 21.69 -1.35
CA VAL A 22 -11.13 20.80 -0.20
C VAL A 22 -10.07 19.72 -0.13
N PHE A 23 -9.63 19.20 -1.28
CA PHE A 23 -8.66 18.12 -1.38
C PHE A 23 -7.30 18.66 -1.83
N GLU A 24 -6.22 18.14 -1.24
CA GLU A 24 -4.86 18.54 -1.59
C GLU A 24 -4.51 18.19 -3.05
N VAL A 25 -4.99 17.03 -3.50
CA VAL A 25 -4.82 16.60 -4.89
C VAL A 25 -6.15 16.09 -5.43
N VAL A 26 -6.55 16.63 -6.58
CA VAL A 26 -7.70 16.16 -7.37
C VAL A 26 -7.19 15.85 -8.76
N ARG A 27 -7.38 14.61 -9.20
CA ARG A 27 -6.93 14.19 -10.52
C ARG A 27 -7.96 13.35 -11.24
N LEU A 28 -8.03 13.51 -12.55
CA LEU A 28 -8.84 12.71 -13.43
C LEU A 28 -7.96 11.69 -14.14
N LEU A 29 -8.35 10.41 -14.09
CA LEU A 29 -7.64 9.31 -14.71
C LEU A 29 -8.44 8.74 -15.87
N ASP A 30 -7.79 8.64 -17.02
CA ASP A 30 -8.18 7.72 -18.06
C ASP A 30 -7.73 6.31 -17.63
N VAL A 31 -8.68 5.41 -17.46
CA VAL A 31 -8.38 4.11 -16.81
C VAL A 31 -7.74 3.12 -17.79
N ASP A 32 -7.89 3.31 -19.08
CA ASP A 32 -7.30 2.47 -20.11
C ASP A 32 -5.83 2.79 -20.30
N THR A 33 -5.49 4.07 -20.39
CA THR A 33 -4.12 4.55 -20.58
C THR A 33 -3.37 4.72 -19.27
N LEU A 34 -4.05 4.84 -18.14
CA LEU A 34 -3.50 5.24 -16.82
C LEU A 34 -2.88 6.63 -16.81
N GLU A 35 -3.14 7.41 -17.86
CA GLU A 35 -2.69 8.77 -17.95
C GLU A 35 -3.60 9.67 -17.13
N MET A 36 -3.00 10.66 -16.48
CA MET A 36 -3.76 11.72 -15.85
C MET A 36 -4.29 12.61 -16.98
N GLY A 37 -5.62 12.67 -17.10
CA GLY A 37 -6.27 13.47 -18.12
C GLY A 37 -5.95 14.95 -17.96
N ASN A 38 -5.53 15.59 -19.07
CA ASN A 38 -5.34 17.03 -19.17
C ASN A 38 -6.71 17.74 -19.15
N LEU A 39 -7.27 17.96 -17.98
CA LEU A 39 -8.13 19.09 -17.75
C LEU A 39 -7.23 20.25 -17.32
N LYS A 40 -7.32 21.41 -17.99
CA LYS A 40 -6.54 22.62 -17.69
C LYS A 40 -6.50 22.83 -16.17
N GLY A 41 -5.31 22.78 -15.57
CA GLY A 41 -5.12 23.02 -14.14
C GLY A 41 -4.40 21.90 -13.35
N VAL A 42 -4.07 20.77 -13.96
CA VAL A 42 -3.03 19.88 -13.46
C VAL A 42 -1.77 20.28 -14.23
N GLU A 43 -0.94 21.11 -13.63
CA GLU A 43 0.37 21.42 -14.20
C GLU A 43 1.18 20.11 -14.23
N ASP A 44 1.53 19.72 -15.45
CA ASP A 44 2.48 18.65 -15.69
C ASP A 44 3.79 19.05 -15.01
N VAL A 45 4.21 18.26 -14.04
CA VAL A 45 5.57 18.32 -13.55
C VAL A 45 6.41 17.79 -14.70
N ASP A 46 7.05 18.72 -15.47
CA ASP A 46 7.94 18.46 -16.60
C ASP A 46 7.31 18.07 -17.96
N GLY A 47 6.03 18.38 -18.25
CA GLY A 47 5.50 18.32 -19.63
C GLY A 47 5.31 16.93 -20.24
N PHE A 48 5.42 15.85 -19.47
CA PHE A 48 5.14 14.48 -19.90
C PHE A 48 3.86 13.94 -19.25
N PRO A 49 3.03 13.18 -19.99
CA PRO A 49 1.88 12.52 -19.40
C PRO A 49 2.35 11.53 -18.34
N CYS A 50 2.11 11.90 -17.08
CA CYS A 50 2.52 11.16 -15.92
C CYS A 50 1.54 9.98 -15.70
N LYS A 51 2.04 8.78 -15.52
CA LYS A 51 1.21 7.64 -15.14
C LYS A 51 0.74 7.79 -13.69
N CYS A 52 -0.47 7.33 -13.38
CA CYS A 52 -1.05 7.48 -12.05
C CYS A 52 -0.18 6.89 -10.91
N TYR A 53 0.60 5.88 -11.21
CA TYR A 53 1.50 5.23 -10.24
C TYR A 53 2.83 5.97 -10.03
N ASP A 54 3.25 6.85 -10.96
CA ASP A 54 4.46 7.66 -10.82
C ASP A 54 4.30 8.68 -9.69
N PHE A 55 3.10 9.21 -9.50
CA PHE A 55 2.75 10.04 -8.35
C PHE A 55 3.09 9.34 -7.02
N TRP A 56 2.90 8.03 -6.96
CA TRP A 56 3.21 7.20 -5.77
C TRP A 56 4.65 6.68 -5.77
N LYS A 57 5.51 7.15 -6.69
CA LYS A 57 6.88 6.66 -6.88
C LYS A 57 6.95 5.14 -7.05
N LYS A 58 5.95 4.58 -7.71
CA LYS A 58 5.87 3.16 -8.04
C LYS A 58 6.18 2.99 -9.51
N GLY A 59 7.16 2.18 -9.87
CA GLY A 59 7.52 1.92 -11.26
C GLY A 59 6.47 1.11 -12.04
N THR A 60 5.43 0.63 -11.39
CA THR A 60 4.38 -0.21 -11.98
C THR A 60 3.02 0.06 -11.36
N ARG A 61 1.96 -0.38 -12.05
CA ARG A 61 0.58 -0.29 -11.56
C ARG A 61 0.42 -0.91 -10.16
N CYS A 62 -0.30 -0.21 -9.28
CA CYS A 62 -0.57 -0.67 -7.93
C CYS A 62 -1.32 -2.01 -7.93
N LYS A 63 -0.93 -2.96 -7.09
CA LYS A 63 -1.66 -4.23 -6.89
C LYS A 63 -3.08 -3.99 -6.36
N ASN A 64 -3.24 -3.00 -5.47
CA ASN A 64 -4.50 -2.53 -4.89
C ASN A 64 -5.02 -1.27 -5.60
N CYS A 65 -5.20 -1.32 -6.90
CA CYS A 65 -5.60 -0.17 -7.72
C CYS A 65 -7.08 0.17 -7.50
N THR A 66 -7.35 1.21 -6.72
CA THR A 66 -8.72 1.70 -6.44
C THR A 66 -9.41 2.26 -7.68
N SER A 67 -8.66 2.84 -8.61
CA SER A 67 -9.23 3.35 -9.87
C SER A 67 -9.80 2.23 -10.73
N ARG A 68 -9.09 1.09 -10.83
CA ARG A 68 -9.60 -0.10 -11.54
C ARG A 68 -10.84 -0.65 -10.86
N GLU A 69 -10.82 -0.74 -9.55
CA GLU A 69 -11.94 -1.25 -8.78
C GLU A 69 -13.16 -0.33 -8.89
N ALA A 70 -12.97 0.99 -8.80
CA ALA A 70 -14.02 1.99 -8.98
C ALA A 70 -14.64 1.92 -10.38
N LEU A 71 -13.82 1.71 -11.43
CA LEU A 71 -14.29 1.52 -12.80
C LEU A 71 -15.15 0.25 -12.95
N GLN A 72 -14.69 -0.87 -12.39
CA GLN A 72 -15.36 -2.16 -12.50
C GLN A 72 -16.69 -2.20 -11.74
N LYS A 73 -16.71 -1.68 -10.52
CA LYS A 73 -17.89 -1.68 -9.65
C LYS A 73 -18.83 -0.51 -9.89
N LYS A 74 -18.35 0.55 -10.59
CA LYS A 74 -19.03 1.85 -10.72
C LYS A 74 -19.39 2.50 -9.38
N GLU A 75 -18.59 2.23 -8.37
CA GLU A 75 -18.79 2.68 -6.99
C GLU A 75 -17.60 3.54 -6.53
N LYS A 76 -17.78 4.16 -5.37
CA LYS A 76 -16.69 4.84 -4.67
C LYS A 76 -15.84 3.79 -3.95
N VAL A 77 -14.53 3.83 -4.18
CA VAL A 77 -13.54 2.97 -3.51
C VAL A 77 -12.56 3.85 -2.74
N LEU A 78 -12.17 3.40 -1.58
CA LEU A 78 -11.24 4.10 -0.70
C LEU A 78 -10.06 3.19 -0.37
N LYS A 79 -8.85 3.76 -0.33
CA LYS A 79 -7.67 3.12 0.26
C LYS A 79 -6.85 4.11 1.07
N LEU A 80 -5.98 3.57 1.90
CA LEU A 80 -4.87 4.31 2.49
C LEU A 80 -3.60 3.97 1.72
N GLU A 81 -2.82 4.99 1.37
CA GLU A 81 -1.54 4.84 0.69
C GLU A 81 -0.43 5.47 1.54
N TYR A 82 0.73 4.83 1.60
CA TYR A 82 1.86 5.30 2.39
C TYR A 82 2.95 5.80 1.45
N LEU A 83 3.37 7.06 1.64
CA LEU A 83 4.43 7.69 0.86
C LEU A 83 5.22 8.67 1.72
N ASN A 84 6.56 8.57 1.74
CA ASN A 84 7.46 9.49 2.44
C ASN A 84 7.07 9.74 3.92
N SER A 85 6.79 8.68 4.66
CA SER A 85 6.36 8.73 6.08
C SER A 85 5.00 9.38 6.34
N ASN A 86 4.23 9.66 5.29
CA ASN A 86 2.87 10.16 5.41
C ASN A 86 1.85 9.12 4.94
N ILE A 87 0.69 9.12 5.56
CA ILE A 87 -0.46 8.34 5.13
C ILE A 87 -1.37 9.26 4.33
N TYR A 88 -1.80 8.77 3.18
CA TYR A 88 -2.74 9.47 2.31
C TYR A 88 -4.03 8.68 2.20
N GLN A 89 -5.14 9.38 2.39
CA GLN A 89 -6.45 8.86 2.03
C GLN A 89 -6.66 9.10 0.53
N VAL A 90 -6.98 8.03 -0.18
CA VAL A 90 -7.27 8.06 -1.63
C VAL A 90 -8.69 7.59 -1.84
N ILE A 91 -9.53 8.46 -2.37
CA ILE A 91 -10.89 8.17 -2.76
C ILE A 91 -10.95 8.14 -4.28
N SER A 92 -11.34 7.02 -4.86
CA SER A 92 -11.53 6.87 -6.31
C SER A 92 -13.01 6.68 -6.60
N LYS A 93 -13.58 7.45 -7.53
CA LYS A 93 -14.98 7.33 -7.94
C LYS A 93 -15.08 7.32 -9.46
N TYR A 94 -15.89 6.38 -9.99
CA TYR A 94 -16.28 6.36 -11.39
C TYR A 94 -17.12 7.60 -11.74
N ILE A 95 -16.81 8.23 -12.84
CA ILE A 95 -17.62 9.29 -13.48
C ILE A 95 -17.62 9.10 -14.99
N GLU A 96 -18.60 9.68 -15.64
CA GLU A 96 -18.75 9.69 -17.10
C GLU A 96 -18.76 11.12 -17.60
N ILE A 97 -17.85 11.47 -18.51
CA ILE A 97 -17.72 12.81 -19.07
C ILE A 97 -17.95 12.71 -20.59
N ASP A 98 -18.98 13.37 -21.10
CA ASP A 98 -19.38 13.33 -22.49
C ASP A 98 -19.47 11.88 -23.04
N GLY A 99 -20.01 10.97 -22.26
CA GLY A 99 -20.18 9.55 -22.59
C GLY A 99 -18.91 8.69 -22.51
N LYS A 100 -17.79 9.24 -22.01
CA LYS A 100 -16.56 8.48 -21.80
C LYS A 100 -16.32 8.19 -20.32
N PRO A 101 -15.84 6.98 -19.99
CA PRO A 101 -15.57 6.60 -18.61
C PRO A 101 -14.24 7.20 -18.11
N TYR A 102 -14.28 7.74 -16.91
CA TYR A 102 -13.12 8.22 -16.16
C TYR A 102 -13.21 7.80 -14.70
N VAL A 103 -12.09 7.95 -13.99
CA VAL A 103 -12.08 7.89 -12.54
C VAL A 103 -11.51 9.18 -12.00
N ILE A 104 -12.28 9.85 -11.13
CA ILE A 104 -11.74 10.96 -10.34
C ILE A 104 -11.11 10.40 -9.07
N GLU A 105 -9.89 10.83 -8.77
CA GLU A 105 -9.21 10.54 -7.51
C GLU A 105 -9.05 11.80 -6.68
N LEU A 106 -9.44 11.68 -5.42
CA LEU A 106 -9.36 12.71 -4.39
C LEU A 106 -8.36 12.25 -3.34
N ILE A 107 -7.34 13.04 -3.08
CA ILE A 107 -6.23 12.64 -2.20
C ILE A 107 -6.02 13.71 -1.14
N ASN A 108 -5.96 13.29 0.11
CA ASN A 108 -5.56 14.12 1.24
C ASN A 108 -4.49 13.43 2.06
N ALA A 109 -3.50 14.17 2.52
CA ALA A 109 -2.61 13.69 3.57
C ALA A 109 -3.39 13.58 4.90
N MET A 110 -3.27 12.45 5.56
CA MET A 110 -3.78 12.27 6.90
C MET A 110 -2.73 12.82 7.88
N LYS A 111 -2.97 14.01 8.40
CA LYS A 111 -2.13 14.57 9.47
C LYS A 111 -2.36 13.75 10.74
N SER A 112 -1.28 13.33 11.39
CA SER A 112 -1.31 12.43 12.54
C SER A 112 -2.16 12.90 13.71
N ASP A 113 -2.47 14.20 13.79
CA ASP A 113 -3.05 14.81 14.98
C ASP A 113 -4.55 15.12 14.87
N ALA A 114 -5.17 14.89 13.71
CA ALA A 114 -6.46 15.57 13.43
C ALA A 114 -7.69 14.65 13.31
N ILE A 115 -7.60 13.33 13.25
CA ILE A 115 -8.72 12.52 12.72
C ILE A 115 -9.10 11.31 13.58
N MET A 116 -8.31 10.93 14.56
CA MET A 116 -8.65 9.81 15.42
C MET A 116 -8.55 10.24 16.87
N ASP A 117 -9.57 9.89 17.65
CA ASP A 117 -9.41 9.84 19.09
C ASP A 117 -8.28 8.87 19.46
N ASP A 118 -7.78 8.96 20.66
CA ASP A 118 -6.65 8.15 21.12
C ASP A 118 -6.93 6.63 20.99
N ASP A 119 -8.18 6.22 21.13
CA ASP A 119 -8.60 4.83 21.03
C ASP A 119 -8.56 4.35 19.56
N GLY A 120 -9.09 5.10 18.62
CA GLY A 120 -9.06 4.78 17.20
C GLY A 120 -7.65 4.78 16.61
N ARG A 121 -6.80 5.71 17.05
CA ARG A 121 -5.38 5.75 16.67
C ARG A 121 -4.63 4.53 17.18
N THR A 122 -4.84 4.15 18.42
CA THR A 122 -4.22 2.98 19.05
C THR A 122 -4.66 1.71 18.34
N GLU A 123 -5.95 1.57 18.03
CA GLU A 123 -6.48 0.39 17.34
C GLU A 123 -5.96 0.28 15.89
N LEU A 124 -5.89 1.39 15.14
CA LEU A 124 -5.31 1.37 13.79
C LEU A 124 -3.83 0.99 13.80
N ILE A 125 -3.04 1.55 14.72
CA ILE A 125 -1.63 1.21 14.88
C ILE A 125 -1.48 -0.27 15.23
N LYS A 126 -2.32 -0.79 16.10
CA LYS A 126 -2.34 -2.19 16.50
C LYS A 126 -2.69 -3.12 15.34
N GLN A 127 -3.70 -2.77 14.53
CA GLN A 127 -4.08 -3.53 13.34
C GLN A 127 -2.97 -3.50 12.28
N LEU A 128 -2.39 -2.33 11.98
CA LEU A 128 -1.28 -2.21 11.03
C LEU A 128 -0.04 -2.97 11.50
N SER A 129 0.24 -2.94 12.81
CA SER A 129 1.33 -3.71 13.41
C SER A 129 1.06 -5.21 13.37
N GLY A 130 -0.20 -5.62 13.59
CA GLY A 130 -0.65 -7.00 13.45
C GLY A 130 -0.44 -7.53 12.04
N TYR A 131 -0.92 -6.80 11.02
CA TYR A 131 -0.73 -7.18 9.61
C TYR A 131 0.75 -7.26 9.23
N ASN A 132 1.58 -6.32 9.66
CA ASN A 132 3.02 -6.37 9.40
C ASN A 132 3.67 -7.59 10.06
N ARG A 133 3.25 -7.93 11.27
CA ARG A 133 3.76 -9.11 11.98
C ARG A 133 3.38 -10.39 11.24
N GLU A 134 2.12 -10.57 10.87
CA GLU A 134 1.67 -11.74 10.12
C GLU A 134 2.35 -11.89 8.76
N LEU A 135 2.58 -10.77 8.05
CA LEU A 135 3.20 -10.79 6.72
C LEU A 135 4.70 -11.08 6.74
N TYR A 136 5.40 -10.65 7.76
CA TYR A 136 6.86 -10.60 7.78
C TYR A 136 7.53 -11.45 8.84
N THR A 137 6.78 -12.09 9.74
CA THR A 137 7.36 -12.99 10.73
C THR A 137 7.00 -14.45 10.47
N ASP A 138 7.88 -15.32 10.90
CA ASP A 138 7.64 -16.76 10.96
C ASP A 138 6.75 -17.08 12.15
N ALA A 139 5.70 -17.87 11.92
CA ALA A 139 4.68 -18.14 12.95
C ALA A 139 5.21 -18.94 14.15
N LEU A 140 6.20 -19.82 13.93
CA LEU A 140 6.78 -20.66 14.97
C LEU A 140 7.80 -19.88 15.81
N THR A 141 8.73 -19.22 15.17
CA THR A 141 9.92 -18.65 15.81
C THR A 141 9.79 -17.15 16.12
N GLY A 142 8.84 -16.47 15.48
CA GLY A 142 8.61 -15.03 15.64
C GLY A 142 9.76 -14.13 15.12
N ILE A 143 10.70 -14.69 14.34
CA ILE A 143 11.70 -13.89 13.60
C ILE A 143 11.17 -13.49 12.24
N TYR A 144 11.90 -12.62 11.54
CA TYR A 144 11.52 -12.25 10.18
C TYR A 144 11.61 -13.44 9.24
N ASN A 145 10.60 -13.60 8.39
CA ASN A 145 10.55 -14.66 7.38
C ASN A 145 11.30 -14.27 6.10
N ARG A 146 11.41 -15.22 5.16
CA ARG A 146 12.04 -15.03 3.85
C ARG A 146 11.47 -13.83 3.10
N ARG A 147 10.16 -13.58 3.18
CA ARG A 147 9.49 -12.47 2.51
C ARG A 147 10.03 -11.12 2.98
N TYR A 148 10.25 -10.94 4.28
CA TYR A 148 10.86 -9.73 4.82
C TYR A 148 12.26 -9.48 4.24
N TYR A 149 13.08 -10.53 4.15
CA TYR A 149 14.40 -10.43 3.55
C TYR A 149 14.33 -9.98 2.07
N GLU A 150 13.48 -10.63 1.27
CA GLU A 150 13.37 -10.34 -0.17
C GLU A 150 12.81 -8.94 -0.46
N GLU A 151 11.86 -8.45 0.34
CA GLU A 151 11.17 -7.18 0.11
C GLU A 151 11.84 -5.99 0.80
N ARG A 152 12.58 -6.18 1.90
CA ARG A 152 13.09 -5.11 2.74
C ARG A 152 14.61 -5.05 2.86
N ILE A 153 15.28 -6.18 2.85
CA ILE A 153 16.71 -6.26 3.13
C ILE A 153 17.54 -6.41 1.86
N LYS A 154 17.16 -7.30 0.97
CA LYS A 154 17.94 -7.69 -0.21
C LYS A 154 18.44 -6.53 -1.07
N ASN A 155 17.66 -5.46 -1.18
CA ASN A 155 17.94 -4.28 -1.99
C ASN A 155 18.24 -3.03 -1.13
N SER A 156 18.56 -3.20 0.14
CA SER A 156 18.92 -2.08 1.01
C SER A 156 20.42 -1.79 0.94
N ASP A 157 20.79 -0.50 0.98
CA ASP A 157 22.18 -0.04 0.99
C ASP A 157 22.81 -0.15 2.39
N MET A 158 22.50 -1.22 3.13
CA MET A 158 23.03 -1.43 4.48
C MET A 158 24.39 -2.11 4.42
N THR A 159 25.35 -1.58 5.16
CA THR A 159 26.61 -2.29 5.46
C THR A 159 26.38 -3.19 6.66
N ALA A 160 26.34 -4.51 6.44
CA ALA A 160 26.10 -5.50 7.49
C ALA A 160 26.90 -6.77 7.25
N GLY A 161 27.22 -7.47 8.33
CA GLY A 161 27.71 -8.86 8.27
C GLY A 161 26.54 -9.82 8.04
N ILE A 162 26.73 -10.83 7.22
CA ILE A 162 25.74 -11.86 6.96
C ILE A 162 26.30 -13.20 7.44
N ALA A 163 25.52 -13.93 8.24
CA ALA A 163 25.77 -15.31 8.62
C ALA A 163 24.61 -16.18 8.15
N MET A 164 24.91 -17.35 7.59
CA MET A 164 23.94 -18.40 7.29
C MET A 164 24.09 -19.51 8.34
N ILE A 165 22.99 -19.89 8.94
CA ILE A 165 22.96 -20.92 9.98
C ILE A 165 21.99 -22.00 9.53
N ASP A 166 22.41 -23.26 9.63
CA ASP A 166 21.60 -24.42 9.34
C ASP A 166 21.75 -25.45 10.46
N LEU A 167 20.75 -26.30 10.64
CA LEU A 167 20.80 -27.40 11.63
C LEU A 167 21.13 -28.70 10.91
N ASP A 168 22.29 -29.25 11.24
CA ASP A 168 22.70 -30.55 10.71
C ASP A 168 21.72 -31.64 11.13
N ASP A 169 21.43 -32.55 10.19
CA ASP A 169 20.57 -33.72 10.38
C ASP A 169 19.17 -33.42 10.97
N PHE A 170 18.63 -32.19 10.79
CA PHE A 170 17.36 -31.77 11.35
C PHE A 170 16.18 -32.69 10.96
N LYS A 171 16.22 -33.23 9.74
CA LYS A 171 15.23 -34.21 9.30
C LYS A 171 15.30 -35.48 10.14
N ILE A 172 16.50 -36.02 10.36
CA ILE A 172 16.70 -37.25 11.18
C ILE A 172 16.24 -36.98 12.61
N TYR A 173 16.50 -35.80 13.14
CA TYR A 173 16.04 -35.40 14.45
C TYR A 173 14.50 -35.41 14.55
N ASN A 174 13.80 -34.83 13.58
CA ASN A 174 12.34 -34.86 13.51
C ASN A 174 11.77 -36.28 13.39
N ASP A 175 12.37 -37.10 12.52
CA ASP A 175 11.94 -38.48 12.31
C ASP A 175 12.13 -39.34 13.58
N THR A 176 13.11 -39.00 14.42
CA THR A 176 13.43 -39.72 15.65
C THR A 176 12.60 -39.26 16.86
N PHE A 177 12.46 -37.92 17.03
CA PHE A 177 11.89 -37.32 18.25
C PHE A 177 10.53 -36.65 18.04
N GLY A 178 10.04 -36.62 16.80
CA GLY A 178 8.77 -35.97 16.43
C GLY A 178 8.91 -34.50 16.09
N HIS A 179 7.89 -33.94 15.41
CA HIS A 179 7.89 -32.55 14.96
C HIS A 179 7.88 -31.54 16.13
N ASP A 180 7.22 -31.86 17.23
CA ASP A 180 7.20 -30.97 18.40
C ASP A 180 8.61 -30.75 18.98
N ALA A 181 9.46 -31.78 18.96
CA ALA A 181 10.86 -31.66 19.37
C ALA A 181 11.66 -30.82 18.35
N GLY A 182 11.39 -30.94 17.07
CA GLY A 182 11.96 -30.10 16.03
C GLY A 182 11.57 -28.62 16.19
N ASP A 183 10.32 -28.34 16.47
CA ASP A 183 9.81 -26.99 16.71
C ASP A 183 10.48 -26.35 17.94
N LEU A 184 10.68 -27.14 18.99
CA LEU A 184 11.43 -26.72 20.18
C LEU A 184 12.90 -26.44 19.85
N ALA A 185 13.54 -27.27 19.03
CA ALA A 185 14.92 -27.04 18.59
C ALA A 185 15.06 -25.74 17.79
N LEU A 186 14.17 -25.48 16.81
CA LEU A 186 14.15 -24.24 16.04
C LEU A 186 13.95 -23.01 16.91
N THR A 187 12.99 -23.02 17.82
CA THR A 187 12.72 -21.90 18.73
C THR A 187 13.87 -21.66 19.69
N THR A 188 14.54 -22.72 20.14
CA THR A 188 15.72 -22.65 21.01
C THR A 188 16.91 -21.99 20.29
N VAL A 189 17.22 -22.44 19.07
CA VAL A 189 18.31 -21.86 18.26
C VAL A 189 18.07 -20.37 18.01
N VAL A 190 16.84 -20.02 17.64
CA VAL A 190 16.46 -18.60 17.45
C VAL A 190 16.63 -17.79 18.73
N GLY A 191 16.26 -18.35 19.88
CA GLY A 191 16.46 -17.72 21.19
C GLY A 191 17.94 -17.46 21.50
N ILE A 192 18.81 -18.44 21.23
CA ILE A 192 20.26 -18.32 21.39
C ILE A 192 20.84 -17.25 20.47
N VAL A 193 20.47 -17.26 19.19
CA VAL A 193 20.92 -16.27 18.21
C VAL A 193 20.51 -14.87 18.65
N LYS A 194 19.25 -14.65 19.00
CA LYS A 194 18.75 -13.34 19.48
C LYS A 194 19.51 -12.82 20.71
N ALA A 195 19.89 -13.71 21.61
CA ALA A 195 20.62 -13.33 22.83
C ALA A 195 22.08 -12.94 22.58
N ASN A 196 22.67 -13.37 21.46
CA ASN A 196 24.10 -13.21 21.14
C ASN A 196 24.41 -12.31 19.95
N VAL A 197 23.39 -11.83 19.23
CA VAL A 197 23.56 -10.91 18.10
C VAL A 197 23.03 -9.53 18.48
N ARG A 198 23.76 -8.48 18.12
CA ARG A 198 23.38 -7.06 18.40
C ARG A 198 22.65 -6.45 17.22
#